data_eacba5f0128c6de682e2026596bc2139
#
_entry.id   eacba5f0128c6de682e2026596bc2139
#
_cell.length_a   1.000
_cell.length_b   1.000
_cell.length_c   1.000
_cell.angle_alpha   90.00
_cell.angle_beta   90.00
_cell.angle_gamma   90.00
#
_symmetry.space_group_name_H-M   'P 1'
#
loop_
_entity.id
_entity.type
_entity.pdbx_description
1 polymer ?
#
loop_
_entity_poly.entity_id
_entity_poly.type
_entity_poly.pdbx_seq_one_letter_code
_entity_poly.pdbx_strand_id
1 'polypeptide(L)'
;MNVQMAFNLFLVDHESYCSEQSIVYYRFNVQKFVDFLSDQLGSAPDLIECDVISRELVLAYLSQLRGTGCKNTSINTYFRAAKVFLNYCINEGYCSSDVLRKVKFLKKDNAPVLPLTQWEVDEIDGCFSEKTECGLRNLCIIHLMLDAGFRLGDVVSLTFKGINFKLNYLTIKGKGDKFRTVFLCPKLKRMLYHYLIKYRAYTPEDDFPVFAQVGTTEPITETSVKMVFARLKKRSGIDRLHPHLLRHTFATSFIIGGGNLEFLRMMLGHSDYATTKMYLHLAQQSKMLHSDVYRLDPVFFQAGY
;
A
#
# COMPACT_ATOMS: atom_id res chain seq x y z
N MET A 1 8.35 36.40 -1.25
CA MET A 1 8.75 35.02 -1.64
C MET A 1 7.72 34.48 -2.61
N ASN A 2 8.12 34.20 -3.84
CA ASN A 2 7.16 33.68 -4.80
C ASN A 2 6.87 32.16 -4.59
N VAL A 3 5.71 31.72 -5.11
CA VAL A 3 5.19 30.35 -4.91
C VAL A 3 6.13 29.29 -5.50
N GLN A 4 6.70 29.53 -6.69
CA GLN A 4 7.62 28.57 -7.33
C GLN A 4 8.89 28.37 -6.52
N MET A 5 9.46 29.46 -6.02
CA MET A 5 10.67 29.41 -5.21
C MET A 5 10.41 28.75 -3.86
N ALA A 6 9.29 29.08 -3.19
CA ALA A 6 8.86 28.44 -1.96
C ALA A 6 8.66 26.93 -2.15
N PHE A 7 8.06 26.51 -3.27
CA PHE A 7 7.87 25.10 -3.58
C PHE A 7 9.19 24.36 -3.82
N ASN A 8 10.14 24.96 -4.51
CA ASN A 8 11.46 24.37 -4.71
C ASN A 8 12.21 24.22 -3.38
N LEU A 9 12.20 25.25 -2.52
CA LEU A 9 12.81 25.20 -1.20
C LEU A 9 12.15 24.16 -0.29
N PHE A 10 10.83 24.04 -0.34
CA PHE A 10 10.07 22.99 0.36
C PHE A 10 10.53 21.59 -0.04
N LEU A 11 10.76 21.32 -1.32
CA LEU A 11 11.24 20.02 -1.78
C LEU A 11 12.66 19.75 -1.29
N VAL A 12 13.56 20.73 -1.39
CA VAL A 12 14.94 20.61 -0.89
C VAL A 12 14.99 20.34 0.61
N ASP A 13 14.20 21.09 1.40
CA ASP A 13 14.09 20.87 2.85
C ASP A 13 13.65 19.44 3.16
N HIS A 14 12.60 18.97 2.50
CA HIS A 14 12.02 17.64 2.72
C HIS A 14 12.92 16.49 2.21
N GLU A 15 13.79 16.71 1.23
CA GLU A 15 14.78 15.73 0.76
C GLU A 15 15.75 15.32 1.88
N SER A 16 15.98 16.18 2.87
CA SER A 16 16.92 15.90 3.97
C SER A 16 16.43 14.82 4.95
N TYR A 17 15.11 14.58 5.07
CA TYR A 17 14.52 13.65 6.06
C TYR A 17 13.39 12.77 5.52
N CYS A 18 12.91 13.00 4.32
CA CYS A 18 11.87 12.20 3.70
C CYS A 18 12.44 11.12 2.77
N SER A 19 11.70 10.04 2.56
CA SER A 19 12.03 9.05 1.53
C SER A 19 11.80 9.63 0.13
N GLU A 20 12.55 9.12 -0.86
CA GLU A 20 12.41 9.48 -2.27
C GLU A 20 10.94 9.39 -2.74
N GLN A 21 10.22 8.32 -2.36
CA GLN A 21 8.79 8.17 -2.68
C GLN A 21 7.91 9.28 -2.08
N SER A 22 8.27 9.79 -0.89
CA SER A 22 7.56 10.93 -0.28
C SER A 22 7.81 12.22 -1.06
N ILE A 23 9.04 12.42 -1.55
CA ILE A 23 9.37 13.58 -2.38
C ILE A 23 8.60 13.53 -3.70
N VAL A 24 8.56 12.37 -4.37
CA VAL A 24 7.75 12.18 -5.58
C VAL A 24 6.27 12.47 -5.30
N TYR A 25 5.74 12.00 -4.16
CA TYR A 25 4.37 12.28 -3.72
C TYR A 25 4.13 13.79 -3.55
N TYR A 26 5.01 14.52 -2.85
CA TYR A 26 4.88 15.96 -2.65
C TYR A 26 5.02 16.71 -3.96
N ARG A 27 6.03 16.39 -4.77
CA ARG A 27 6.25 17.02 -6.07
C ARG A 27 4.99 16.97 -6.94
N PHE A 28 4.37 15.80 -7.06
CA PHE A 28 3.17 15.63 -7.88
C PHE A 28 1.93 16.30 -7.28
N ASN A 29 1.70 16.17 -5.97
CA ASN A 29 0.44 16.62 -5.37
C ASN A 29 0.45 18.09 -4.97
N VAL A 30 1.61 18.67 -4.60
CA VAL A 30 1.74 20.11 -4.36
C VAL A 30 1.70 20.87 -5.68
N GLN A 31 2.31 20.32 -6.76
CA GLN A 31 2.22 20.94 -8.09
C GLN A 31 0.79 21.21 -8.52
N LYS A 32 -0.16 20.31 -8.24
CA LYS A 32 -1.59 20.54 -8.53
C LYS A 32 -2.16 21.77 -7.81
N PHE A 33 -1.69 22.08 -6.63
CA PHE A 33 -2.09 23.28 -5.91
C PHE A 33 -1.42 24.52 -6.50
N VAL A 34 -0.16 24.43 -6.91
CA VAL A 34 0.57 25.50 -7.59
C VAL A 34 -0.08 25.81 -8.94
N ASP A 35 -0.42 24.77 -9.72
CA ASP A 35 -1.13 24.92 -11.00
C ASP A 35 -2.50 25.60 -10.80
N PHE A 36 -3.25 25.19 -9.77
CA PHE A 36 -4.51 25.83 -9.39
C PHE A 36 -4.33 27.33 -9.10
N LEU A 37 -3.30 27.71 -8.33
CA LEU A 37 -3.03 29.12 -8.03
C LEU A 37 -2.73 29.92 -9.30
N SER A 38 -1.94 29.33 -10.21
CA SER A 38 -1.61 29.92 -11.50
C SER A 38 -2.85 30.16 -12.34
N ASP A 39 -3.71 29.15 -12.46
CA ASP A 39 -4.97 29.25 -13.22
C ASP A 39 -5.95 30.28 -12.61
N GLN A 40 -6.08 30.24 -11.28
CA GLN A 40 -7.04 31.12 -10.56
C GLN A 40 -6.62 32.56 -10.56
N LEU A 41 -5.32 32.88 -10.53
CA LEU A 41 -4.80 34.24 -10.46
C LEU A 41 -4.35 34.75 -11.83
N GLY A 42 -4.36 33.89 -12.87
CA GLY A 42 -3.97 34.28 -14.24
C GLY A 42 -2.50 34.67 -14.36
N SER A 43 -1.64 34.13 -13.51
CA SER A 43 -0.21 34.50 -13.42
C SER A 43 0.66 33.25 -13.28
N ALA A 44 1.88 33.31 -13.84
CA ALA A 44 2.84 32.21 -13.66
C ALA A 44 3.28 32.07 -12.17
N PRO A 45 3.60 30.86 -11.68
CA PRO A 45 3.89 30.60 -10.26
C PRO A 45 5.07 31.42 -9.71
N ASP A 46 6.03 31.79 -10.55
CA ASP A 46 7.18 32.67 -10.23
C ASP A 46 6.82 34.14 -10.07
N LEU A 47 5.63 34.54 -10.51
CA LEU A 47 5.08 35.90 -10.36
C LEU A 47 4.05 35.99 -9.22
N ILE A 48 3.65 34.88 -8.63
CA ILE A 48 2.69 34.84 -7.53
C ILE A 48 3.44 34.87 -6.20
N GLU A 49 3.25 35.91 -5.40
CA GLU A 49 3.80 35.98 -4.05
C GLU A 49 3.01 35.09 -3.07
N CYS A 50 3.69 34.45 -2.12
CA CYS A 50 3.05 33.53 -1.18
C CYS A 50 2.05 34.22 -0.24
N ASP A 51 2.22 35.50 0.03
CA ASP A 51 1.35 36.31 0.90
C ASP A 51 -0.05 36.55 0.33
N VAL A 52 -0.22 36.40 -0.99
CA VAL A 52 -1.56 36.49 -1.63
C VAL A 52 -2.38 35.19 -1.39
N ILE A 53 -1.75 34.14 -0.92
CA ILE A 53 -2.47 32.88 -0.65
C ILE A 53 -3.38 33.11 0.56
N SER A 54 -4.68 33.14 0.31
CA SER A 54 -5.68 33.30 1.34
C SER A 54 -6.42 32.01 1.66
N ARG A 55 -7.14 31.99 2.77
CA ARG A 55 -8.03 30.88 3.14
C ARG A 55 -9.10 30.62 2.05
N GLU A 56 -9.59 31.67 1.42
CA GLU A 56 -10.57 31.61 0.34
C GLU A 56 -10.02 30.86 -0.87
N LEU A 57 -8.76 31.09 -1.25
CA LEU A 57 -8.09 30.34 -2.32
C LEU A 57 -7.95 28.87 -1.98
N VAL A 58 -7.62 28.51 -0.73
CA VAL A 58 -7.56 27.10 -0.29
C VAL A 58 -8.95 26.44 -0.37
N LEU A 59 -10.02 27.15 0.02
CA LEU A 59 -11.39 26.65 -0.10
C LEU A 59 -11.82 26.52 -1.56
N ALA A 60 -11.44 27.46 -2.43
CA ALA A 60 -11.68 27.40 -3.87
C ALA A 60 -10.99 26.18 -4.50
N TYR A 61 -9.73 25.88 -4.12
CA TYR A 61 -9.03 24.67 -4.54
C TYR A 61 -9.82 23.40 -4.19
N LEU A 62 -10.30 23.27 -2.95
CA LEU A 62 -11.10 22.13 -2.53
C LEU A 62 -12.44 22.06 -3.31
N SER A 63 -13.04 23.18 -3.61
CA SER A 63 -14.28 23.28 -4.40
C SER A 63 -14.05 22.84 -5.85
N GLN A 64 -12.96 23.30 -6.48
CA GLN A 64 -12.58 22.88 -7.82
C GLN A 64 -12.35 21.37 -7.89
N LEU A 65 -11.58 20.80 -6.95
CA LEU A 65 -11.36 19.35 -6.88
C LEU A 65 -12.67 18.54 -6.74
N ARG A 66 -13.67 19.08 -6.04
CA ARG A 66 -15.01 18.46 -6.00
C ARG A 66 -15.72 18.51 -7.35
N GLY A 67 -15.59 19.62 -8.07
CA GLY A 67 -16.18 19.80 -9.40
C GLY A 67 -15.62 18.81 -10.44
N THR A 68 -14.42 18.28 -10.26
CA THR A 68 -13.84 17.27 -11.16
C THR A 68 -14.39 15.86 -10.96
N GLY A 69 -15.34 15.63 -10.03
CA GLY A 69 -15.86 14.29 -9.72
C GLY A 69 -14.92 13.38 -8.94
N CYS A 70 -13.82 13.92 -8.41
CA CYS A 70 -12.88 13.14 -7.59
C CYS A 70 -13.54 12.66 -6.29
N LYS A 71 -13.19 11.41 -5.87
CA LYS A 71 -13.61 10.87 -4.57
C LYS A 71 -13.01 11.70 -3.43
N ASN A 72 -13.75 11.84 -2.32
CA ASN A 72 -13.30 12.56 -1.12
C ASN A 72 -11.91 12.10 -0.63
N THR A 73 -11.59 10.83 -0.75
CA THR A 73 -10.27 10.27 -0.40
C THR A 73 -9.14 10.84 -1.27
N SER A 74 -9.38 11.01 -2.57
CA SER A 74 -8.41 11.62 -3.50
C SER A 74 -8.24 13.11 -3.21
N ILE A 75 -9.34 13.84 -3.01
CA ILE A 75 -9.30 15.25 -2.63
C ILE A 75 -8.51 15.45 -1.34
N ASN A 76 -8.77 14.60 -0.33
CA ASN A 76 -8.03 14.64 0.92
C ASN A 76 -6.53 14.33 0.75
N THR A 77 -6.16 13.52 -0.24
CA THR A 77 -4.75 13.23 -0.56
C THR A 77 -4.08 14.46 -1.14
N TYR A 78 -4.70 15.14 -2.10
CA TYR A 78 -4.19 16.38 -2.68
C TYR A 78 -4.11 17.50 -1.64
N PHE A 79 -5.17 17.67 -0.86
CA PHE A 79 -5.20 18.67 0.21
C PHE A 79 -4.16 18.40 1.32
N ARG A 80 -3.89 17.12 1.65
CA ARG A 80 -2.84 16.79 2.64
C ARG A 80 -1.47 17.30 2.16
N ALA A 81 -1.13 17.09 0.90
CA ALA A 81 0.13 17.58 0.35
C ALA A 81 0.18 19.12 0.33
N ALA A 82 -0.88 19.79 -0.16
CA ALA A 82 -0.99 21.23 -0.14
C ALA A 82 -0.91 21.80 1.29
N LYS A 83 -1.54 21.14 2.27
CA LYS A 83 -1.49 21.54 3.67
C LYS A 83 -0.09 21.44 4.27
N VAL A 84 0.69 20.42 3.92
CA VAL A 84 2.08 20.30 4.38
C VAL A 84 2.92 21.44 3.80
N PHE A 85 2.79 21.73 2.51
CA PHE A 85 3.44 22.86 1.85
C PHE A 85 3.04 24.22 2.46
N LEU A 86 1.74 24.43 2.70
CA LEU A 86 1.26 25.66 3.32
C LEU A 86 1.76 25.82 4.76
N ASN A 87 1.83 24.72 5.53
CA ASN A 87 2.44 24.77 6.87
C ASN A 87 3.93 25.15 6.79
N TYR A 88 4.67 24.64 5.82
CA TYR A 88 6.04 25.07 5.56
C TYR A 88 6.08 26.59 5.27
N CYS A 89 5.27 27.09 4.35
CA CYS A 89 5.21 28.54 4.04
C CYS A 89 4.83 29.38 5.25
N ILE A 90 3.93 28.91 6.11
CA ILE A 90 3.57 29.60 7.38
C ILE A 90 4.76 29.64 8.34
N ASN A 91 5.45 28.52 8.53
CA ASN A 91 6.58 28.42 9.44
C ASN A 91 7.77 29.29 8.99
N GLU A 92 7.99 29.40 7.69
CA GLU A 92 9.00 30.27 7.10
C GLU A 92 8.56 31.76 7.00
N GLY A 93 7.34 32.08 7.44
CA GLY A 93 6.80 33.45 7.38
C GLY A 93 6.46 33.93 5.98
N TYR A 94 6.32 33.04 4.99
CA TYR A 94 5.98 33.41 3.62
C TYR A 94 4.50 33.70 3.41
N CYS A 95 3.61 33.15 4.26
CA CYS A 95 2.18 33.40 4.24
C CYS A 95 1.59 33.45 5.65
N SER A 96 0.37 34.01 5.77
CA SER A 96 -0.33 34.16 7.04
C SER A 96 -0.74 32.81 7.66
N SER A 97 -0.69 32.69 8.97
CA SER A 97 -1.20 31.53 9.72
C SER A 97 -2.70 31.28 9.55
N ASP A 98 -3.48 32.30 9.13
CA ASP A 98 -4.92 32.20 8.92
C ASP A 98 -5.31 31.41 7.65
N VAL A 99 -4.38 31.19 6.73
CA VAL A 99 -4.61 30.45 5.48
C VAL A 99 -5.25 29.07 5.71
N LEU A 100 -4.86 28.37 6.75
CA LEU A 100 -5.38 27.03 7.09
C LEU A 100 -6.44 27.06 8.22
N ARG A 101 -6.82 28.24 8.71
CA ARG A 101 -7.75 28.39 9.83
C ARG A 101 -9.10 27.74 9.52
N LYS A 102 -9.54 26.78 10.34
CA LYS A 102 -10.80 26.04 10.22
C LYS A 102 -10.98 25.29 8.89
N VAL A 103 -9.94 25.12 8.05
CA VAL A 103 -10.02 24.28 6.85
C VAL A 103 -9.93 22.81 7.28
N LYS A 104 -10.96 22.02 6.97
CA LYS A 104 -11.09 20.61 7.39
C LYS A 104 -10.97 19.68 6.21
N PHE A 105 -10.45 18.47 6.48
CA PHE A 105 -10.55 17.37 5.53
C PHE A 105 -12.01 16.98 5.27
N LEU A 106 -12.28 16.51 4.08
CA LEU A 106 -13.60 16.00 3.72
C LEU A 106 -13.87 14.70 4.47
N LYS A 107 -15.13 14.48 4.83
CA LYS A 107 -15.56 13.22 5.42
C LYS A 107 -15.29 12.08 4.42
N LYS A 108 -14.57 11.05 4.85
CA LYS A 108 -14.32 9.88 4.00
C LYS A 108 -15.59 9.07 3.83
N ASP A 109 -15.79 8.55 2.62
CA ASP A 109 -16.79 7.53 2.38
C ASP A 109 -16.22 6.22 2.95
N ASN A 110 -16.74 5.78 4.08
CA ASN A 110 -16.29 4.57 4.77
C ASN A 110 -17.15 3.37 4.36
N ALA A 111 -17.17 3.04 3.07
CA ALA A 111 -17.72 1.72 2.69
C ALA A 111 -16.75 0.64 3.23
N PRO A 112 -17.22 -0.34 4.00
CA PRO A 112 -16.39 -1.43 4.48
C PRO A 112 -15.82 -2.20 3.28
N VAL A 113 -14.51 -2.42 3.26
CA VAL A 113 -13.87 -3.28 2.27
C VAL A 113 -14.04 -4.72 2.74
N LEU A 114 -14.95 -5.47 2.12
CA LEU A 114 -15.17 -6.86 2.45
C LEU A 114 -13.98 -7.72 2.03
N PRO A 115 -13.55 -8.69 2.87
CA PRO A 115 -12.51 -9.66 2.51
C PRO A 115 -12.97 -10.53 1.32
N LEU A 116 -12.03 -11.24 0.70
CA LEU A 116 -12.36 -12.23 -0.33
C LEU A 116 -13.06 -13.43 0.30
N THR A 117 -13.99 -13.99 -0.44
CA THR A 117 -14.61 -15.29 -0.12
C THR A 117 -13.73 -16.43 -0.56
N GLN A 118 -14.01 -17.66 -0.08
CA GLN A 118 -13.28 -18.85 -0.54
C GLN A 118 -13.45 -19.05 -2.05
N TRP A 119 -14.67 -18.88 -2.56
CA TRP A 119 -14.94 -18.98 -3.99
C TRP A 119 -14.11 -17.99 -4.82
N GLU A 120 -14.02 -16.72 -4.40
CA GLU A 120 -13.21 -15.72 -5.10
C GLU A 120 -11.71 -16.10 -5.12
N VAL A 121 -11.22 -16.73 -4.06
CA VAL A 121 -9.82 -17.20 -4.01
C VAL A 121 -9.62 -18.39 -4.95
N ASP A 122 -10.57 -19.31 -5.01
CA ASP A 122 -10.53 -20.46 -5.92
C ASP A 122 -10.54 -20.00 -7.40
N GLU A 123 -11.34 -18.97 -7.73
CA GLU A 123 -11.33 -18.33 -9.06
C GLU A 123 -9.97 -17.66 -9.38
N ILE A 124 -9.37 -17.00 -8.39
CA ILE A 124 -8.03 -16.42 -8.54
C ILE A 124 -6.98 -17.50 -8.82
N ASP A 125 -6.99 -18.58 -8.04
CA ASP A 125 -6.06 -19.71 -8.20
C ASP A 125 -6.24 -20.38 -9.56
N GLY A 126 -7.47 -20.57 -10.01
CA GLY A 126 -7.82 -21.11 -11.33
C GLY A 126 -7.32 -20.27 -12.52
N CYS A 127 -6.99 -19.00 -12.29
CA CYS A 127 -6.40 -18.15 -13.32
C CYS A 127 -4.94 -18.48 -13.65
N PHE A 128 -4.24 -19.31 -12.87
CA PHE A 128 -2.82 -19.57 -13.05
C PHE A 128 -2.54 -21.07 -13.24
N SER A 129 -1.51 -21.38 -14.02
CA SER A 129 -1.02 -22.75 -14.17
C SER A 129 0.25 -22.95 -13.37
N GLU A 130 0.25 -23.87 -12.43
CA GLU A 130 1.44 -24.24 -11.66
C GLU A 130 2.53 -24.93 -12.51
N LYS A 131 2.18 -25.33 -13.74
CA LYS A 131 3.12 -26.00 -14.66
C LYS A 131 4.08 -25.04 -15.35
N THR A 132 3.75 -23.73 -15.36
CA THR A 132 4.58 -22.70 -16.01
C THR A 132 5.29 -21.83 -14.96
N GLU A 133 6.47 -21.34 -15.30
CA GLU A 133 7.23 -20.41 -14.43
C GLU A 133 6.38 -19.20 -14.05
N CYS A 134 5.79 -18.54 -15.06
CA CYS A 134 4.96 -17.34 -14.85
C CYS A 134 3.76 -17.63 -13.96
N GLY A 135 3.06 -18.74 -14.17
CA GLY A 135 1.88 -19.11 -13.38
C GLY A 135 2.24 -19.40 -11.92
N LEU A 136 3.24 -20.26 -11.71
CA LEU A 136 3.67 -20.62 -10.34
C LEU A 136 4.25 -19.41 -9.60
N ARG A 137 5.06 -18.57 -10.26
CA ARG A 137 5.55 -17.31 -9.70
C ARG A 137 4.40 -16.41 -9.24
N ASN A 138 3.41 -16.21 -10.10
CA ASN A 138 2.29 -15.33 -9.80
C ASN A 138 1.42 -15.88 -8.68
N LEU A 139 1.19 -17.20 -8.62
CA LEU A 139 0.52 -17.85 -7.49
C LEU A 139 1.28 -17.62 -6.17
N CYS A 140 2.61 -17.80 -6.16
CA CYS A 140 3.42 -17.50 -4.99
C CYS A 140 3.28 -16.05 -4.54
N ILE A 141 3.28 -15.09 -5.47
CA ILE A 141 3.08 -13.67 -5.20
C ILE A 141 1.71 -13.42 -4.56
N ILE A 142 0.65 -13.98 -5.12
CA ILE A 142 -0.72 -13.86 -4.61
C ILE A 142 -0.82 -14.43 -3.18
N HIS A 143 -0.31 -15.65 -2.99
CA HIS A 143 -0.41 -16.33 -1.69
C HIS A 143 0.51 -15.73 -0.61
N LEU A 144 1.63 -15.09 -0.96
CA LEU A 144 2.40 -14.28 0.01
C LEU A 144 1.58 -13.12 0.56
N MET A 145 0.71 -12.52 -0.25
CA MET A 145 -0.18 -11.45 0.23
C MET A 145 -1.39 -12.01 0.97
N LEU A 146 -1.95 -13.13 0.50
CA LEU A 146 -3.19 -13.73 1.00
C LEU A 146 -2.98 -14.58 2.25
N ASP A 147 -1.88 -15.35 2.34
CA ASP A 147 -1.61 -16.30 3.42
C ASP A 147 -0.51 -15.85 4.38
N ALA A 148 0.24 -14.82 4.03
CA ALA A 148 1.32 -14.28 4.87
C ALA A 148 1.22 -12.76 5.07
N GLY A 149 0.21 -12.11 4.48
CA GLY A 149 -0.09 -10.70 4.69
C GLY A 149 0.96 -9.72 4.17
N PHE A 150 1.75 -10.10 3.16
CA PHE A 150 2.78 -9.25 2.57
C PHE A 150 2.19 -8.00 1.92
N ARG A 151 2.93 -6.87 2.01
CA ARG A 151 2.71 -5.72 1.14
C ARG A 151 3.34 -5.97 -0.23
N LEU A 152 2.92 -5.23 -1.23
CA LEU A 152 3.52 -5.30 -2.56
C LEU A 152 5.04 -5.08 -2.53
N GLY A 153 5.50 -4.06 -1.80
CA GLY A 153 6.92 -3.80 -1.61
C GLY A 153 7.67 -4.96 -0.93
N ASP A 154 7.05 -5.63 0.04
CA ASP A 154 7.64 -6.80 0.70
C ASP A 154 7.87 -7.97 -0.27
N VAL A 155 6.94 -8.17 -1.21
CA VAL A 155 7.05 -9.23 -2.23
C VAL A 155 8.22 -8.99 -3.15
N VAL A 156 8.38 -7.77 -3.64
CA VAL A 156 9.46 -7.44 -4.59
C VAL A 156 10.83 -7.37 -3.93
N SER A 157 10.88 -7.08 -2.62
CA SER A 157 12.13 -7.00 -1.85
C SER A 157 12.53 -8.31 -1.17
N LEU A 158 11.73 -9.36 -1.28
CA LEU A 158 12.05 -10.65 -0.65
C LEU A 158 13.24 -11.29 -1.35
N THR A 159 14.27 -11.68 -0.57
CA THR A 159 15.46 -12.36 -1.05
C THR A 159 15.53 -13.80 -0.52
N PHE A 160 16.41 -14.61 -1.10
CA PHE A 160 16.61 -16.01 -0.70
C PHE A 160 16.97 -16.12 0.78
N LYS A 161 17.86 -15.26 1.30
CA LYS A 161 18.21 -15.19 2.73
C LYS A 161 17.01 -14.95 3.64
N GLY A 162 15.98 -14.30 3.12
CA GLY A 162 14.75 -14.05 3.87
C GLY A 162 13.90 -15.29 4.10
N ILE A 163 14.26 -16.46 3.55
CA ILE A 163 13.44 -17.67 3.60
C ILE A 163 14.09 -18.73 4.47
N ASN A 164 13.36 -19.20 5.49
CA ASN A 164 13.77 -20.33 6.30
C ASN A 164 12.75 -21.47 6.19
N PHE A 165 12.98 -22.38 5.24
CA PHE A 165 12.10 -23.53 5.04
C PHE A 165 12.17 -24.56 6.18
N LYS A 166 13.29 -24.64 6.92
CA LYS A 166 13.46 -25.56 8.04
C LYS A 166 12.58 -25.17 9.22
N LEU A 167 12.52 -23.88 9.51
CA LEU A 167 11.74 -23.32 10.62
C LEU A 167 10.39 -22.71 10.18
N ASN A 168 10.03 -22.82 8.90
CA ASN A 168 8.76 -22.37 8.34
C ASN A 168 8.48 -20.88 8.54
N TYR A 169 9.45 -19.99 8.30
CA TYR A 169 9.23 -18.57 8.37
C TYR A 169 9.91 -17.79 7.23
N LEU A 170 9.40 -16.58 7.02
CA LEU A 170 9.98 -15.56 6.16
C LEU A 170 10.39 -14.36 7.01
N THR A 171 11.55 -13.78 6.74
CA THR A 171 12.02 -12.52 7.32
C THR A 171 11.93 -11.43 6.27
N ILE A 172 11.31 -10.32 6.61
CA ILE A 172 11.09 -9.18 5.73
C ILE A 172 11.71 -7.95 6.35
N LYS A 173 12.50 -7.23 5.57
CA LYS A 173 13.03 -5.92 5.93
C LYS A 173 11.95 -4.86 5.69
N GLY A 174 11.44 -4.26 6.74
CA GLY A 174 10.45 -3.20 6.69
C GLY A 174 11.06 -1.79 6.66
N LYS A 175 10.20 -0.76 6.71
CA LYS A 175 10.62 0.65 6.77
C LYS A 175 11.46 0.91 8.02
N GLY A 176 12.60 1.61 7.86
CA GLY A 176 13.52 1.95 8.96
C GLY A 176 14.33 0.76 9.46
N ASP A 177 14.71 -0.15 8.56
CA ASP A 177 15.55 -1.33 8.84
C ASP A 177 15.00 -2.30 9.90
N LYS A 178 13.71 -2.21 10.19
CA LYS A 178 13.06 -3.12 11.11
C LYS A 178 12.71 -4.43 10.40
N PHE A 179 13.17 -5.54 10.94
CA PHE A 179 12.81 -6.86 10.45
C PHE A 179 11.52 -7.34 11.12
N ARG A 180 10.72 -8.06 10.35
CA ARG A 180 9.59 -8.82 10.89
C ARG A 180 9.59 -10.23 10.34
N THR A 181 9.10 -11.16 11.13
CA THR A 181 8.99 -12.58 10.78
C THR A 181 7.52 -12.92 10.53
N VAL A 182 7.28 -13.67 9.47
CA VAL A 182 5.96 -14.17 9.10
C VAL A 182 6.05 -15.66 8.86
N PHE A 183 5.09 -16.43 9.37
CA PHE A 183 5.06 -17.89 9.21
C PHE A 183 4.63 -18.31 7.81
N LEU A 184 5.21 -19.43 7.35
CA LEU A 184 4.85 -20.09 6.12
C LEU A 184 3.84 -21.22 6.42
N CYS A 185 2.63 -21.12 5.91
CA CYS A 185 1.72 -22.25 5.91
C CYS A 185 2.20 -23.35 4.93
N PRO A 186 1.81 -24.62 5.15
CA PRO A 186 2.24 -25.76 4.32
C PRO A 186 1.96 -25.57 2.82
N LYS A 187 0.81 -24.99 2.44
CA LYS A 187 0.47 -24.71 1.04
C LYS A 187 1.50 -23.75 0.41
N LEU A 188 1.70 -22.58 1.02
CA LEU A 188 2.61 -21.55 0.51
C LEU A 188 4.07 -22.04 0.52
N LYS A 189 4.50 -22.76 1.58
CA LYS A 189 5.82 -23.38 1.66
C LYS A 189 6.09 -24.28 0.45
N ARG A 190 5.17 -25.20 0.13
CA ARG A 190 5.31 -26.15 -0.98
C ARG A 190 5.39 -25.44 -2.32
N MET A 191 4.50 -24.45 -2.56
CA MET A 191 4.48 -23.68 -3.81
C MET A 191 5.77 -22.89 -3.98
N LEU A 192 6.19 -22.16 -2.95
CA LEU A 192 7.40 -21.33 -2.98
C LEU A 192 8.66 -22.19 -3.16
N TYR A 193 8.76 -23.31 -2.43
CA TYR A 193 9.88 -24.26 -2.59
C TYR A 193 9.95 -24.82 -4.01
N HIS A 194 8.80 -25.25 -4.57
CA HIS A 194 8.73 -25.75 -5.95
C HIS A 194 9.16 -24.68 -6.97
N TYR A 195 8.69 -23.44 -6.82
CA TYR A 195 9.10 -22.33 -7.70
C TYR A 195 10.61 -22.08 -7.63
N LEU A 196 11.16 -22.03 -6.43
CA LEU A 196 12.56 -21.71 -6.20
C LEU A 196 13.50 -22.79 -6.74
N ILE A 197 13.23 -24.06 -6.45
CA ILE A 197 14.07 -25.16 -6.91
C ILE A 197 14.00 -25.33 -8.43
N LYS A 198 12.79 -25.23 -9.00
CA LYS A 198 12.58 -25.49 -10.43
C LYS A 198 13.06 -24.36 -11.32
N TYR A 199 12.90 -23.11 -10.88
CA TYR A 199 13.08 -21.95 -11.77
C TYR A 199 14.10 -20.92 -11.29
N ARG A 200 14.59 -21.01 -10.04
CA ARG A 200 15.42 -19.96 -9.44
C ARG A 200 16.81 -20.41 -8.97
N ALA A 201 17.17 -21.69 -9.12
CA ALA A 201 18.43 -22.24 -8.60
C ALA A 201 18.73 -21.79 -7.16
N TYR A 202 17.76 -22.00 -6.27
CA TYR A 202 17.74 -21.47 -4.91
C TYR A 202 18.92 -21.96 -4.04
N THR A 203 19.60 -20.99 -3.43
CA THR A 203 20.64 -21.17 -2.40
C THR A 203 20.29 -20.31 -1.19
N PRO A 204 20.16 -20.89 0.02
CA PRO A 204 19.67 -20.14 1.20
C PRO A 204 20.55 -18.96 1.62
N GLU A 205 21.84 -19.02 1.32
CA GLU A 205 22.86 -18.05 1.72
C GLU A 205 22.89 -16.81 0.81
N ASP A 206 22.29 -16.91 -0.39
CA ASP A 206 22.38 -15.86 -1.39
C ASP A 206 21.35 -14.75 -1.16
N ASP A 207 21.74 -13.53 -1.48
CA ASP A 207 20.87 -12.35 -1.39
C ASP A 207 20.18 -12.02 -2.71
N PHE A 208 19.92 -13.05 -3.51
CA PHE A 208 19.19 -12.89 -4.77
C PHE A 208 17.69 -12.67 -4.53
N PRO A 209 17.04 -11.88 -5.40
CA PRO A 209 15.60 -11.67 -5.33
C PRO A 209 14.85 -12.99 -5.57
N VAL A 210 13.84 -13.26 -4.75
CA VAL A 210 12.99 -14.45 -4.89
C VAL A 210 12.27 -14.43 -6.23
N PHE A 211 11.69 -13.29 -6.59
CA PHE A 211 10.92 -13.14 -7.82
C PHE A 211 11.68 -12.35 -8.86
N ALA A 212 11.77 -12.93 -10.06
CA ALA A 212 12.38 -12.30 -11.22
C ALA A 212 11.44 -12.30 -12.43
N GLN A 213 11.81 -11.56 -13.44
CA GLN A 213 11.17 -11.63 -14.75
C GLN A 213 11.40 -13.01 -15.35
N VAL A 214 10.38 -13.56 -16.04
CA VAL A 214 10.43 -14.92 -16.58
C VAL A 214 11.64 -15.11 -17.49
N GLY A 215 12.39 -16.19 -17.27
CA GLY A 215 13.59 -16.53 -18.04
C GLY A 215 14.79 -15.64 -17.77
N THR A 216 14.78 -14.82 -16.72
CA THR A 216 15.90 -13.92 -16.37
C THR A 216 16.23 -13.97 -14.87
N THR A 217 17.31 -13.28 -14.48
CA THR A 217 17.66 -13.01 -13.07
C THR A 217 17.22 -11.63 -12.61
N GLU A 218 16.68 -10.79 -13.51
CA GLU A 218 16.23 -9.44 -13.22
C GLU A 218 15.07 -9.41 -12.23
N PRO A 219 15.14 -8.64 -11.15
CA PRO A 219 14.07 -8.57 -10.16
C PRO A 219 12.73 -8.16 -10.77
N ILE A 220 11.65 -8.72 -10.25
CA ILE A 220 10.31 -8.23 -10.58
C ILE A 220 10.08 -6.86 -9.92
N THR A 221 9.41 -5.96 -10.63
CA THR A 221 9.09 -4.62 -10.11
C THR A 221 7.67 -4.56 -9.58
N GLU A 222 7.38 -3.56 -8.71
CA GLU A 222 5.99 -3.30 -8.29
C GLU A 222 5.04 -3.05 -9.47
N THR A 223 5.53 -2.37 -10.50
CA THR A 223 4.75 -2.13 -11.74
C THR A 223 4.39 -3.43 -12.42
N SER A 224 5.35 -4.36 -12.53
CA SER A 224 5.10 -5.69 -13.11
C SER A 224 4.03 -6.45 -12.31
N VAL A 225 4.09 -6.42 -10.98
CA VAL A 225 3.06 -7.05 -10.13
C VAL A 225 1.71 -6.35 -10.27
N LYS A 226 1.66 -5.01 -10.32
CA LYS A 226 0.42 -4.25 -10.59
C LYS A 226 -0.20 -4.66 -11.93
N MET A 227 0.60 -4.93 -12.96
CA MET A 227 0.13 -5.44 -14.26
C MET A 227 -0.44 -6.87 -14.13
N VAL A 228 0.15 -7.74 -13.30
CA VAL A 228 -0.44 -9.06 -12.99
C VAL A 228 -1.84 -8.89 -12.41
N PHE A 229 -2.02 -8.01 -11.43
CA PHE A 229 -3.34 -7.73 -10.85
C PHE A 229 -4.34 -7.15 -11.87
N ALA A 230 -3.91 -6.27 -12.76
CA ALA A 230 -4.78 -5.71 -13.79
C ALA A 230 -5.31 -6.79 -14.75
N ARG A 231 -4.46 -7.76 -15.13
CA ARG A 231 -4.85 -8.91 -15.94
C ARG A 231 -5.74 -9.89 -15.18
N LEU A 232 -5.40 -10.12 -13.89
CA LEU A 232 -6.12 -11.03 -13.02
C LEU A 232 -7.56 -10.56 -12.78
N LYS A 233 -7.80 -9.26 -12.56
CA LYS A 233 -9.15 -8.68 -12.49
C LYS A 233 -10.04 -9.07 -13.67
N LYS A 234 -9.48 -8.92 -14.88
CA LYS A 234 -10.21 -9.23 -16.12
C LYS A 234 -10.51 -10.72 -16.27
N ARG A 235 -9.60 -11.58 -15.80
CA ARG A 235 -9.73 -13.04 -15.94
C ARG A 235 -10.65 -13.65 -14.90
N SER A 236 -10.56 -13.18 -13.64
CA SER A 236 -11.38 -13.68 -12.54
C SER A 236 -12.75 -13.01 -12.43
N GLY A 237 -12.97 -11.88 -13.12
CA GLY A 237 -14.19 -11.08 -12.98
C GLY A 237 -14.33 -10.34 -11.64
N ILE A 238 -13.27 -10.30 -10.81
CA ILE A 238 -13.30 -9.68 -9.49
C ILE A 238 -12.78 -8.25 -9.59
N ASP A 239 -13.64 -7.29 -9.91
CA ASP A 239 -13.27 -5.90 -10.17
C ASP A 239 -12.60 -5.18 -8.99
N ARG A 240 -12.92 -5.58 -7.76
CA ARG A 240 -12.35 -5.00 -6.53
C ARG A 240 -10.96 -5.53 -6.19
N LEU A 241 -10.43 -6.51 -6.93
CA LEU A 241 -9.16 -7.18 -6.65
C LEU A 241 -7.98 -6.23 -6.79
N HIS A 242 -7.15 -6.13 -5.76
CA HIS A 242 -5.89 -5.37 -5.74
C HIS A 242 -4.99 -5.86 -4.59
N PRO A 243 -3.67 -5.59 -4.60
CA PRO A 243 -2.73 -6.12 -3.60
C PRO A 243 -3.17 -5.95 -2.14
N HIS A 244 -3.65 -4.76 -1.78
CA HIS A 244 -4.10 -4.51 -0.41
C HIS A 244 -5.35 -5.28 0.00
N LEU A 245 -6.21 -5.69 -0.97
CA LEU A 245 -7.37 -6.52 -0.66
C LEU A 245 -6.95 -7.92 -0.19
N LEU A 246 -5.93 -8.52 -0.80
CA LEU A 246 -5.41 -9.83 -0.37
C LEU A 246 -4.89 -9.77 1.07
N ARG A 247 -4.06 -8.77 1.37
CA ARG A 247 -3.57 -8.54 2.72
C ARG A 247 -4.70 -8.22 3.73
N HIS A 248 -5.72 -7.51 3.28
CA HIS A 248 -6.91 -7.22 4.07
C HIS A 248 -7.69 -8.48 4.39
N THR A 249 -7.81 -9.38 3.40
CA THR A 249 -8.40 -10.70 3.56
C THR A 249 -7.59 -11.53 4.56
N PHE A 250 -6.26 -11.60 4.45
CA PHE A 250 -5.39 -12.25 5.43
C PHE A 250 -5.70 -11.77 6.86
N ALA A 251 -5.64 -10.46 7.07
CA ALA A 251 -5.81 -9.88 8.40
C ALA A 251 -7.20 -10.16 9.00
N THR A 252 -8.25 -10.04 8.18
CA THR A 252 -9.63 -10.32 8.59
C THR A 252 -9.82 -11.81 8.89
N SER A 253 -9.34 -12.69 8.01
CA SER A 253 -9.41 -14.15 8.18
C SER A 253 -8.64 -14.63 9.40
N PHE A 254 -7.47 -14.01 9.69
CA PHE A 254 -6.71 -14.30 10.90
C PHE A 254 -7.51 -14.02 12.18
N ILE A 255 -8.17 -12.88 12.25
CA ILE A 255 -9.04 -12.53 13.39
C ILE A 255 -10.28 -13.42 13.45
N ILE A 256 -10.90 -13.74 12.31
CA ILE A 256 -12.07 -14.65 12.24
C ILE A 256 -11.69 -16.03 12.76
N GLY A 257 -10.48 -16.52 12.46
CA GLY A 257 -9.93 -17.78 12.93
C GLY A 257 -9.58 -17.81 14.43
N GLY A 258 -9.69 -16.68 15.12
CA GLY A 258 -9.37 -16.57 16.55
C GLY A 258 -7.94 -16.10 16.85
N GLY A 259 -7.21 -15.63 15.84
CA GLY A 259 -5.85 -15.14 16.00
C GLY A 259 -5.75 -13.90 16.90
N ASN A 260 -4.65 -13.79 17.62
CA ASN A 260 -4.38 -12.67 18.53
C ASN A 260 -4.08 -11.39 17.75
N LEU A 261 -4.70 -10.27 18.15
CA LEU A 261 -4.57 -8.98 17.46
C LEU A 261 -3.14 -8.40 17.52
N GLU A 262 -2.45 -8.58 18.66
CA GLU A 262 -1.06 -8.11 18.81
C GLU A 262 -0.11 -8.89 17.92
N PHE A 263 -0.30 -10.19 17.82
CA PHE A 263 0.46 -11.04 16.92
C PHE A 263 0.21 -10.66 15.45
N LEU A 264 -1.05 -10.40 15.08
CA LEU A 264 -1.38 -9.87 13.75
C LEU A 264 -0.66 -8.54 13.48
N ARG A 265 -0.62 -7.63 14.46
CA ARG A 265 0.07 -6.33 14.35
C ARG A 265 1.56 -6.52 14.04
N MET A 266 2.21 -7.44 14.74
CA MET A 266 3.63 -7.77 14.53
C MET A 266 3.87 -8.35 13.13
N MET A 267 3.08 -9.34 12.71
CA MET A 267 3.18 -9.93 11.37
C MET A 267 2.97 -8.90 10.26
N LEU A 268 1.98 -8.03 10.42
CA LEU A 268 1.71 -6.98 9.44
C LEU A 268 2.74 -5.83 9.49
N GLY A 269 3.52 -5.71 10.55
CA GLY A 269 4.45 -4.59 10.73
C GLY A 269 3.72 -3.25 10.80
N HIS A 270 2.62 -3.17 11.56
CA HIS A 270 1.92 -1.94 11.85
C HIS A 270 2.56 -1.24 13.05
N SER A 271 3.01 0.00 12.87
CA SER A 271 3.53 0.84 13.95
C SER A 271 2.42 1.31 14.89
N ASP A 272 1.20 1.54 14.35
CA ASP A 272 0.05 2.01 15.08
C ASP A 272 -0.98 0.89 15.30
N TYR A 273 -1.37 0.71 16.56
CA TYR A 273 -2.39 -0.26 16.99
C TYR A 273 -3.76 0.03 16.37
N ALA A 274 -4.11 1.30 16.20
CA ALA A 274 -5.39 1.70 15.59
C ALA A 274 -5.56 1.12 14.18
N THR A 275 -4.47 1.02 13.43
CA THR A 275 -4.48 0.42 12.07
C THR A 275 -4.85 -1.06 12.09
N THR A 276 -4.51 -1.80 13.17
CA THR A 276 -4.84 -3.22 13.28
C THR A 276 -6.23 -3.42 13.91
N LYS A 277 -6.64 -2.52 14.82
CA LYS A 277 -7.94 -2.60 15.49
C LYS A 277 -9.13 -2.57 14.52
N MET A 278 -8.98 -1.93 13.35
CA MET A 278 -10.01 -1.92 12.31
C MET A 278 -10.42 -3.33 11.87
N TYR A 279 -9.50 -4.31 11.92
CA TYR A 279 -9.80 -5.70 11.54
C TYR A 279 -10.72 -6.43 12.51
N LEU A 280 -10.79 -6.01 13.79
CA LEU A 280 -11.79 -6.54 14.73
C LEU A 280 -13.20 -6.20 14.28
N HIS A 281 -13.44 -4.94 13.90
CA HIS A 281 -14.75 -4.51 13.41
C HIS A 281 -15.11 -5.20 12.09
N LEU A 282 -14.15 -5.32 11.18
CA LEU A 282 -14.35 -6.00 9.90
C LEU A 282 -14.64 -7.49 10.10
N ALA A 283 -13.92 -8.17 10.99
CA ALA A 283 -14.17 -9.57 11.30
C ALA A 283 -15.55 -9.78 11.89
N GLN A 284 -16.00 -8.91 12.80
CA GLN A 284 -17.37 -8.95 13.36
C GLN A 284 -18.43 -8.77 12.27
N GLN A 285 -18.28 -7.75 11.41
CA GLN A 285 -19.19 -7.50 10.30
C GLN A 285 -19.18 -8.65 9.30
N SER A 286 -18.01 -9.18 8.94
CA SER A 286 -17.90 -10.30 7.98
C SER A 286 -18.54 -11.59 8.51
N LYS A 287 -18.39 -11.88 9.81
CA LYS A 287 -19.08 -13.03 10.44
C LYS A 287 -20.61 -12.89 10.37
N MET A 288 -21.13 -11.68 10.41
CA MET A 288 -22.58 -11.42 10.33
C MET A 288 -23.11 -11.47 8.89
N LEU A 289 -22.31 -11.05 7.91
CA LEU A 289 -22.74 -10.86 6.52
C LEU A 289 -22.38 -12.03 5.60
N HIS A 290 -21.27 -12.73 5.87
CA HIS A 290 -20.73 -13.78 5.00
C HIS A 290 -20.15 -14.94 5.82
N SER A 291 -20.74 -16.13 5.66
CA SER A 291 -20.22 -17.37 6.25
C SER A 291 -19.02 -17.95 5.49
N ASP A 292 -18.75 -17.48 4.30
CA ASP A 292 -17.84 -18.03 3.29
C ASP A 292 -16.55 -17.20 3.07
N VAL A 293 -16.18 -16.34 4.03
CA VAL A 293 -14.90 -15.64 4.02
C VAL A 293 -13.75 -16.64 3.89
N TYR A 294 -12.76 -16.32 3.05
CA TYR A 294 -11.56 -17.13 2.89
C TYR A 294 -10.95 -17.53 4.24
N ARG A 295 -10.62 -18.80 4.39
CA ARG A 295 -10.05 -19.35 5.63
C ARG A 295 -8.56 -19.62 5.48
N LEU A 296 -7.79 -19.10 6.43
CA LEU A 296 -6.38 -19.42 6.53
C LEU A 296 -6.17 -20.86 6.97
N ASP A 297 -5.00 -21.40 6.64
CA ASP A 297 -4.59 -22.74 7.07
C ASP A 297 -4.67 -22.84 8.60
N PRO A 298 -5.31 -23.91 9.15
CA PRO A 298 -5.44 -24.11 10.60
C PRO A 298 -4.13 -24.08 11.38
N VAL A 299 -2.98 -24.33 10.75
CA VAL A 299 -1.66 -24.27 11.39
C VAL A 299 -1.38 -22.94 12.07
N PHE A 300 -1.96 -21.82 11.58
CA PHE A 300 -1.83 -20.51 12.21
C PHE A 300 -2.44 -20.42 13.61
N PHE A 301 -3.36 -21.33 13.95
CA PHE A 301 -4.15 -21.29 15.18
C PHE A 301 -3.81 -22.43 16.15
N GLN A 302 -3.03 -23.44 15.69
CA GLN A 302 -2.67 -24.60 16.49
C GLN A 302 -1.51 -24.33 17.47
N ALA A 303 -0.71 -23.31 17.24
CA ALA A 303 0.51 -23.04 18.01
C ALA A 303 0.27 -22.13 19.24
N GLY A 304 -1.00 -21.81 19.57
CA GLY A 304 -1.32 -21.01 20.78
C GLY A 304 -0.81 -19.58 20.75
N TYR A 305 -0.67 -18.99 19.58
CA TYR A 305 -0.21 -17.60 19.41
C TYR A 305 -1.35 -16.59 19.41
#